data_abbe06da54e1c963d163e0cd63efed11
#
_entry.id   abbe06da54e1c963d163e0cd63efed11
#
_cell.length_a   1.000
_cell.length_b   1.000
_cell.length_c   1.000
_cell.angle_alpha   90.00
_cell.angle_beta   90.00
_cell.angle_gamma   90.00
#
_symmetry.space_group_name_H-M   'P 1'
#
loop_
_entity.id
_entity.type
_entity.pdbx_description
1 polymer ?
#
loop_
_entity_poly.entity_id
_entity_poly.type
_entity_poly.pdbx_seq_one_letter_code
_entity_poly.pdbx_strand_id
1 'polypeptide(L)'
;MDNLTLRVQGGNYMRDHKGLKDIARNIRKDIVSMIHMSKSGHPGGSLSAVEILTALYFDEMNIDPNNCKMEDRDRFVLSKGHAAPVLYATLAHKGYFDREELKGLRKINRMLQGHPDMKGTPGVEMSTGSLGQGFSVACGMAMASKLDNAPWRVYALLGDGEVQEGIVWEAAMSAAHYKLDNMVAFLDYNGLQIDGKTEDVMNIGPIVDKFKAFGWNVIEIDGHDFDQIFAALDMAKETVGKPTMIIAKTIKGKGVSFMENQAGWHGAAPSDSDLERALLDLGGVDND
;
A
#
# COMPACT_ATOMS: atom_id res chain seq x y z
N MET A 1 1.02 2.07 25.35
CA MET A 1 0.95 0.85 24.51
C MET A 1 -0.39 0.17 24.84
N ASP A 2 -1.45 0.65 24.22
CA ASP A 2 -2.76 0.03 24.44
C ASP A 2 -2.92 -1.10 23.42
N ASN A 3 -2.98 -2.32 23.96
CA ASN A 3 -3.35 -3.51 23.20
C ASN A 3 -4.71 -3.26 22.55
N LEU A 4 -4.78 -3.27 21.21
CA LEU A 4 -6.03 -3.39 20.49
C LEU A 4 -6.74 -4.67 20.97
N THR A 5 -7.67 -4.52 21.92
CA THR A 5 -8.40 -5.64 22.51
C THR A 5 -9.50 -6.02 21.55
N LEU A 6 -9.31 -7.13 20.84
CA LEU A 6 -10.35 -7.77 20.02
C LEU A 6 -11.56 -8.10 20.92
N ARG A 7 -12.68 -7.44 20.69
CA ARG A 7 -13.96 -7.75 21.37
C ARG A 7 -14.67 -8.85 20.62
N VAL A 8 -14.80 -10.00 21.24
CA VAL A 8 -15.59 -11.13 20.72
C VAL A 8 -17.06 -10.94 21.11
N GLN A 9 -17.97 -10.80 20.14
CA GLN A 9 -19.40 -11.03 20.32
C GLN A 9 -19.84 -12.06 19.28
N GLY A 10 -20.21 -13.24 19.73
CA GLY A 10 -20.93 -14.23 18.94
C GLY A 10 -20.19 -14.81 17.73
N GLY A 11 -18.91 -15.12 17.84
CA GLY A 11 -18.16 -15.83 16.79
C GLY A 11 -17.68 -14.97 15.60
N ASN A 12 -18.11 -13.72 15.48
CA ASN A 12 -17.54 -12.73 14.55
C ASN A 12 -16.62 -11.79 15.32
N TYR A 13 -15.35 -11.73 14.93
CA TYR A 13 -14.43 -10.70 15.41
C TYR A 13 -14.88 -9.34 14.89
N MET A 14 -15.30 -8.44 15.79
CA MET A 14 -15.53 -7.04 15.42
C MET A 14 -14.17 -6.33 15.33
N ARG A 15 -13.75 -5.99 14.10
CA ARG A 15 -12.55 -5.20 13.86
C ARG A 15 -12.72 -3.78 14.43
N ASP A 16 -11.70 -3.22 15.07
CA ASP A 16 -11.74 -1.86 15.63
C ASP A 16 -11.53 -0.81 14.53
N HIS A 17 -12.57 -0.55 13.76
CA HIS A 17 -12.53 0.43 12.67
C HIS A 17 -12.24 1.86 13.16
N LYS A 18 -12.53 2.19 14.42
CA LYS A 18 -12.21 3.50 14.97
C LYS A 18 -10.72 3.66 15.16
N GLY A 19 -10.07 2.70 15.79
CA GLY A 19 -8.62 2.67 15.96
C GLY A 19 -7.88 2.70 14.62
N LEU A 20 -8.35 1.92 13.62
CA LEU A 20 -7.77 1.93 12.27
C LEU A 20 -7.89 3.29 11.58
N LYS A 21 -9.02 4.01 11.73
CA LYS A 21 -9.21 5.36 11.17
C LYS A 21 -8.28 6.38 11.82
N ASP A 22 -8.03 6.26 13.13
CA ASP A 22 -7.10 7.14 13.85
C ASP A 22 -5.66 6.88 13.42
N ILE A 23 -5.25 5.60 13.27
CA ILE A 23 -3.95 5.23 12.71
C ILE A 23 -3.79 5.78 11.30
N ALA A 24 -4.77 5.59 10.42
CA ALA A 24 -4.75 6.07 9.04
C ALA A 24 -4.58 7.59 8.96
N ARG A 25 -5.26 8.33 9.86
CA ARG A 25 -5.12 9.79 9.97
C ARG A 25 -3.69 10.19 10.35
N ASN A 26 -3.11 9.53 11.35
CA ASN A 26 -1.75 9.81 11.82
C ASN A 26 -0.70 9.46 10.75
N ILE A 27 -0.86 8.36 10.03
CA ILE A 27 -0.03 8.02 8.86
C ILE A 27 -0.08 9.15 7.82
N ARG A 28 -1.26 9.72 7.54
CA ARG A 28 -1.38 10.86 6.61
C ARG A 28 -0.62 12.10 7.08
N LYS A 29 -0.71 12.44 8.39
CA LYS A 29 0.06 13.55 8.97
C LYS A 29 1.56 13.34 8.78
N ASP A 30 2.05 12.13 9.03
CA ASP A 30 3.46 11.81 8.84
C ASP A 30 3.89 11.86 7.36
N ILE A 31 3.04 11.39 6.43
CA ILE A 31 3.32 11.48 4.98
C ILE A 31 3.55 12.94 4.56
N VAL A 32 2.60 13.83 4.86
CA VAL A 32 2.74 15.24 4.44
C VAL A 32 3.91 15.93 5.12
N SER A 33 4.16 15.63 6.41
CA SER A 33 5.25 16.19 7.19
C SER A 33 6.62 15.74 6.69
N MET A 34 6.83 14.43 6.47
CA MET A 34 8.13 13.93 6.00
C MET A 34 8.47 14.41 4.59
N ILE A 35 7.47 14.48 3.69
CA ILE A 35 7.68 14.98 2.32
C ILE A 35 7.99 16.49 2.34
N HIS A 36 7.29 17.25 3.18
CA HIS A 36 7.61 18.66 3.40
C HIS A 36 9.05 18.85 3.88
N MET A 37 9.47 18.13 4.93
CA MET A 37 10.83 18.23 5.49
C MET A 37 11.94 17.82 4.51
N SER A 38 11.66 16.87 3.62
CA SER A 38 12.61 16.43 2.60
C SER A 38 12.62 17.33 1.36
N LYS A 39 11.62 18.21 1.21
CA LYS A 39 11.38 19.03 0.00
C LYS A 39 11.30 18.18 -1.29
N SER A 40 11.00 16.89 -1.15
CA SER A 40 10.94 15.92 -2.25
C SER A 40 10.13 14.70 -1.86
N GLY A 41 9.26 14.21 -2.74
CA GLY A 41 8.48 13.00 -2.52
C GLY A 41 7.18 13.00 -3.31
N HIS A 42 6.37 11.95 -3.10
CA HIS A 42 5.15 11.69 -3.85
C HIS A 42 3.94 11.63 -2.92
N PRO A 43 3.33 12.77 -2.57
CA PRO A 43 2.23 12.80 -1.61
C PRO A 43 0.95 12.15 -2.15
N GLY A 44 0.56 12.44 -3.40
CA GLY A 44 -0.72 12.01 -3.95
C GLY A 44 -0.94 10.50 -3.91
N GLY A 45 0.01 9.72 -4.46
CA GLY A 45 -0.05 8.26 -4.48
C GLY A 45 0.27 7.60 -3.14
N SER A 46 0.86 8.33 -2.18
CA SER A 46 1.03 7.87 -0.81
C SER A 46 -0.27 8.01 -0.02
N LEU A 47 -0.95 9.15 -0.13
CA LEU A 47 -2.20 9.43 0.58
C LEU A 47 -3.37 8.56 0.11
N SER A 48 -3.41 8.16 -1.17
CA SER A 48 -4.46 7.28 -1.71
C SER A 48 -4.44 5.85 -1.13
N ALA A 49 -3.28 5.39 -0.69
CA ALA A 49 -3.06 3.99 -0.29
C ALA A 49 -3.15 3.74 1.23
N VAL A 50 -3.46 4.76 2.02
CA VAL A 50 -3.31 4.70 3.50
C VAL A 50 -4.22 3.65 4.12
N GLU A 51 -5.50 3.56 3.75
CA GLU A 51 -6.43 2.56 4.31
C GLU A 51 -5.98 1.14 3.98
N ILE A 52 -5.51 0.91 2.75
CA ILE A 52 -5.03 -0.41 2.31
C ILE A 52 -3.86 -0.87 3.18
N LEU A 53 -2.82 -0.01 3.34
CA LEU A 53 -1.67 -0.37 4.17
C LEU A 53 -2.05 -0.48 5.65
N THR A 54 -2.93 0.38 6.14
CA THR A 54 -3.42 0.32 7.52
C THR A 54 -4.13 -1.02 7.77
N ALA A 55 -5.03 -1.45 6.89
CA ALA A 55 -5.72 -2.73 7.01
C ALA A 55 -4.73 -3.91 7.01
N LEU A 56 -3.78 -3.91 6.07
CA LEU A 56 -2.79 -4.98 5.94
C LEU A 56 -1.88 -5.08 7.17
N TYR A 57 -1.27 -3.99 7.60
CA TYR A 57 -0.25 -4.02 8.65
C TYR A 57 -0.82 -4.07 10.05
N PHE A 58 -2.03 -3.58 10.31
CA PHE A 58 -2.57 -3.51 11.66
C PHE A 58 -3.63 -4.56 11.98
N ASP A 59 -4.13 -5.28 10.97
CA ASP A 59 -5.13 -6.35 11.19
C ASP A 59 -4.83 -7.64 10.41
N GLU A 60 -4.57 -7.56 9.10
CA GLU A 60 -4.60 -8.73 8.20
C GLU A 60 -3.32 -9.58 8.25
N MET A 61 -2.14 -8.95 8.17
CA MET A 61 -0.89 -9.66 7.95
C MET A 61 -0.33 -10.31 9.21
N ASN A 62 0.14 -11.55 9.09
CA ASN A 62 0.97 -12.22 10.12
C ASN A 62 2.38 -11.65 10.09
N ILE A 63 2.67 -10.65 10.90
CA ILE A 63 3.95 -9.93 10.98
C ILE A 63 4.29 -9.57 12.42
N ASP A 64 5.59 -9.56 12.75
CA ASP A 64 6.11 -9.11 14.03
C ASP A 64 7.20 -8.05 13.82
N PRO A 65 7.00 -6.78 14.20
CA PRO A 65 8.01 -5.74 14.04
C PRO A 65 9.28 -6.00 14.87
N ASN A 66 9.20 -6.78 15.96
CA ASN A 66 10.36 -7.16 16.77
C ASN A 66 11.13 -8.35 16.15
N ASN A 67 10.55 -9.05 15.19
CA ASN A 67 11.16 -10.15 14.46
C ASN A 67 10.95 -10.02 12.95
N CYS A 68 11.60 -9.03 12.34
CA CYS A 68 11.51 -8.77 10.90
C CYS A 68 11.94 -9.95 10.01
N LYS A 69 12.59 -10.96 10.59
CA LYS A 69 13.08 -12.16 9.88
C LYS A 69 12.26 -13.41 10.19
N MET A 70 11.10 -13.28 10.83
CA MET A 70 10.18 -14.40 11.07
C MET A 70 9.92 -15.14 9.74
N GLU A 71 10.16 -16.45 9.72
CA GLU A 71 10.16 -17.23 8.47
C GLU A 71 8.76 -17.36 7.86
N ASP A 72 7.74 -17.53 8.70
CA ASP A 72 6.34 -17.71 8.33
C ASP A 72 5.55 -16.40 8.25
N ARG A 73 6.21 -15.24 8.33
CA ARG A 73 5.56 -13.94 8.16
C ARG A 73 4.98 -13.79 6.76
N ASP A 74 3.91 -13.03 6.63
CA ASP A 74 3.43 -12.56 5.35
C ASP A 74 4.39 -11.55 4.70
N ARG A 75 4.30 -11.37 3.40
CA ARG A 75 5.16 -10.46 2.62
C ARG A 75 4.32 -9.37 1.98
N PHE A 76 4.79 -8.13 2.09
CA PHE A 76 4.20 -6.99 1.37
C PHE A 76 5.21 -6.34 0.43
N VAL A 77 4.82 -6.17 -0.83
CA VAL A 77 5.63 -5.48 -1.84
C VAL A 77 4.91 -4.23 -2.34
N LEU A 78 5.48 -3.06 -2.06
CA LEU A 78 5.02 -1.80 -2.63
C LEU A 78 5.57 -1.69 -4.07
N SER A 79 4.83 -2.17 -5.07
CA SER A 79 5.27 -2.18 -6.46
C SER A 79 5.38 -0.77 -7.03
N LYS A 80 4.41 0.12 -6.74
CA LYS A 80 4.51 1.57 -6.98
C LYS A 80 5.48 2.24 -6.00
N GLY A 81 6.76 1.92 -6.11
CA GLY A 81 7.79 2.27 -5.12
C GLY A 81 7.94 3.76 -4.83
N HIS A 82 7.50 4.64 -5.73
CA HIS A 82 7.47 6.08 -5.51
C HIS A 82 6.55 6.49 -4.33
N ALA A 83 5.55 5.67 -3.99
CA ALA A 83 4.71 5.87 -2.80
C ALA A 83 5.40 5.40 -1.50
N ALA A 84 6.73 5.29 -1.45
CA ALA A 84 7.50 4.93 -0.26
C ALA A 84 7.08 5.66 1.03
N PRO A 85 6.69 6.97 1.03
CA PRO A 85 6.24 7.64 2.24
C PRO A 85 5.11 6.93 2.98
N VAL A 86 4.12 6.36 2.30
CA VAL A 86 3.05 5.62 3.00
C VAL A 86 3.59 4.34 3.65
N LEU A 87 4.49 3.62 2.98
CA LEU A 87 5.10 2.42 3.56
C LEU A 87 5.94 2.77 4.79
N TYR A 88 6.77 3.80 4.71
CA TYR A 88 7.62 4.22 5.82
C TYR A 88 6.81 4.68 7.04
N ALA A 89 5.79 5.50 6.84
CA ALA A 89 4.90 5.91 7.92
C ALA A 89 4.20 4.69 8.56
N THR A 90 3.69 3.77 7.73
CA THR A 90 3.04 2.54 8.22
C THR A 90 4.00 1.66 9.04
N LEU A 91 5.23 1.44 8.54
CA LEU A 91 6.25 0.67 9.24
C LEU A 91 6.65 1.31 10.58
N ALA A 92 6.82 2.63 10.62
CA ALA A 92 7.13 3.37 11.84
C ALA A 92 5.99 3.24 12.87
N HIS A 93 4.73 3.45 12.46
CA HIS A 93 3.57 3.27 13.34
C HIS A 93 3.37 1.83 13.80
N LYS A 94 3.77 0.85 12.99
CA LYS A 94 3.75 -0.56 13.40
C LYS A 94 4.88 -0.92 14.36
N GLY A 95 5.93 -0.09 14.46
CA GLY A 95 7.04 -0.26 15.42
C GLY A 95 8.27 -0.95 14.83
N TYR A 96 8.43 -0.99 13.50
CA TYR A 96 9.65 -1.52 12.87
C TYR A 96 10.88 -0.63 13.12
N PHE A 97 10.67 0.67 13.31
CA PHE A 97 11.70 1.66 13.67
C PHE A 97 11.04 2.90 14.28
N ASP A 98 11.86 3.76 14.91
CA ASP A 98 11.39 4.98 15.56
C ASP A 98 10.79 5.96 14.54
N ARG A 99 9.64 6.56 14.87
CA ARG A 99 8.99 7.60 14.03
C ARG A 99 9.90 8.80 13.74
N GLU A 100 10.85 9.11 14.62
CA GLU A 100 11.84 10.17 14.40
C GLU A 100 12.65 9.95 13.11
N GLU A 101 12.83 8.69 12.65
CA GLU A 101 13.52 8.38 11.41
C GLU A 101 12.77 8.92 10.17
N LEU A 102 11.46 9.16 10.27
CA LEU A 102 10.67 9.76 9.17
C LEU A 102 11.21 11.15 8.77
N LYS A 103 11.80 11.90 9.72
CA LYS A 103 12.47 13.18 9.46
C LYS A 103 13.72 13.05 8.59
N GLY A 104 14.20 11.82 8.41
CA GLY A 104 15.37 11.46 7.61
C GLY A 104 15.06 11.10 6.14
N LEU A 105 13.80 11.21 5.67
CA LEU A 105 13.43 10.86 4.30
C LEU A 105 14.35 11.56 3.27
N ARG A 106 14.95 10.77 2.36
CA ARG A 106 15.84 11.24 1.26
C ARG A 106 17.06 12.04 1.71
N LYS A 107 17.47 11.97 2.97
CA LYS A 107 18.68 12.62 3.48
C LYS A 107 19.87 11.67 3.39
N ILE A 108 21.07 12.25 3.14
CA ILE A 108 22.32 11.49 3.08
C ILE A 108 22.56 10.79 4.43
N ASN A 109 23.03 9.55 4.38
CA ASN A 109 23.32 8.70 5.54
C ASN A 109 22.09 8.39 6.42
N ARG A 110 20.88 8.48 5.87
CA ARG A 110 19.65 8.05 6.52
C ARG A 110 19.07 6.84 5.80
N MET A 111 18.31 6.00 6.54
CA MET A 111 17.81 4.74 6.02
C MET A 111 16.63 4.89 5.04
N LEU A 112 15.84 5.96 5.15
CA LEU A 112 14.64 6.14 4.34
C LEU A 112 14.97 6.78 2.99
N GLN A 113 15.16 5.94 2.00
CA GLN A 113 15.48 6.32 0.63
C GLN A 113 14.25 6.84 -0.12
N GLY A 114 14.45 7.44 -1.31
CA GLY A 114 13.34 7.93 -2.15
C GLY A 114 12.39 6.85 -2.65
N HIS A 115 12.88 5.61 -2.70
CA HIS A 115 12.14 4.38 -2.99
C HIS A 115 12.50 3.32 -1.94
N PRO A 116 11.65 2.31 -1.71
CA PRO A 116 11.93 1.29 -0.71
C PRO A 116 13.27 0.60 -0.94
N ASP A 117 14.06 0.46 0.13
CA ASP A 117 15.32 -0.28 0.12
C ASP A 117 15.29 -1.41 1.16
N MET A 118 15.26 -2.66 0.69
CA MET A 118 15.18 -3.84 1.53
C MET A 118 16.44 -4.10 2.36
N LYS A 119 17.58 -3.49 1.98
CA LYS A 119 18.85 -3.68 2.70
C LYS A 119 18.99 -2.72 3.87
N GLY A 120 18.46 -1.52 3.73
CA GLY A 120 18.65 -0.44 4.71
C GLY A 120 17.44 -0.17 5.61
N THR A 121 16.22 -0.61 5.24
CA THR A 121 14.99 -0.26 5.96
C THR A 121 14.31 -1.52 6.53
N PRO A 122 14.20 -1.65 7.87
CA PRO A 122 13.49 -2.76 8.50
C PRO A 122 12.03 -2.85 8.02
N GLY A 123 11.56 -4.08 7.74
CA GLY A 123 10.19 -4.32 7.28
C GLY A 123 9.94 -4.11 5.79
N VAL A 124 10.94 -3.64 5.03
CA VAL A 124 10.86 -3.58 3.55
C VAL A 124 11.27 -4.92 2.96
N GLU A 125 10.35 -5.59 2.26
CA GLU A 125 10.58 -6.92 1.68
C GLU A 125 11.34 -6.88 0.34
N MET A 126 11.16 -5.80 -0.44
CA MET A 126 11.78 -5.67 -1.76
C MET A 126 12.12 -4.21 -2.06
N SER A 127 13.32 -3.98 -2.58
CA SER A 127 13.67 -2.68 -3.17
C SER A 127 12.91 -2.50 -4.48
N THR A 128 12.12 -1.43 -4.58
CA THR A 128 11.27 -1.12 -5.73
C THR A 128 11.51 0.29 -6.24
N GLY A 129 10.92 0.66 -7.39
CA GLY A 129 11.07 1.99 -7.99
C GLY A 129 10.89 1.94 -9.50
N SER A 130 11.46 0.94 -10.18
CA SER A 130 11.12 0.62 -11.57
C SER A 130 9.75 -0.05 -11.57
N LEU A 131 8.75 0.60 -12.18
CA LEU A 131 7.36 0.19 -12.14
C LEU A 131 7.19 -1.22 -12.75
N GLY A 132 6.27 -2.00 -12.17
CA GLY A 132 5.97 -3.37 -12.55
C GLY A 132 6.95 -4.42 -12.01
N GLN A 133 8.21 -4.07 -11.73
CA GLN A 133 9.21 -5.02 -11.23
C GLN A 133 8.82 -5.60 -9.86
N GLY A 134 8.32 -4.76 -8.95
CA GLY A 134 7.86 -5.19 -7.63
C GLY A 134 6.77 -6.25 -7.71
N PHE A 135 5.81 -6.09 -8.60
CA PHE A 135 4.73 -7.06 -8.81
C PHE A 135 5.26 -8.41 -9.30
N SER A 136 6.18 -8.40 -10.26
CA SER A 136 6.80 -9.63 -10.77
C SER A 136 7.57 -10.37 -9.66
N VAL A 137 8.33 -9.64 -8.84
CA VAL A 137 9.02 -10.23 -7.67
C VAL A 137 8.04 -10.78 -6.64
N ALA A 138 6.94 -10.08 -6.36
CA ALA A 138 5.88 -10.56 -5.47
C ALA A 138 5.28 -11.90 -5.95
N CYS A 139 5.06 -12.07 -7.26
CA CYS A 139 4.66 -13.35 -7.83
C CYS A 139 5.72 -14.45 -7.59
N GLY A 140 7.01 -14.13 -7.74
CA GLY A 140 8.10 -15.04 -7.41
C GLY A 140 8.13 -15.46 -5.93
N MET A 141 7.90 -14.51 -5.01
CA MET A 141 7.76 -14.80 -3.58
C MET A 141 6.57 -15.74 -3.32
N ALA A 142 5.40 -15.48 -3.92
CA ALA A 142 4.23 -16.33 -3.76
C ALA A 142 4.48 -17.76 -4.29
N MET A 143 5.23 -17.89 -5.39
CA MET A 143 5.66 -19.19 -5.91
C MET A 143 6.60 -19.91 -4.93
N ALA A 144 7.56 -19.21 -4.35
CA ALA A 144 8.48 -19.79 -3.35
C ALA A 144 7.70 -20.33 -2.14
N SER A 145 6.73 -19.55 -1.59
CA SER A 145 5.87 -20.04 -0.52
C SER A 145 5.16 -21.36 -0.85
N LYS A 146 4.64 -21.47 -2.08
CA LYS A 146 3.97 -22.73 -2.52
C LYS A 146 4.94 -23.88 -2.69
N LEU A 147 6.14 -23.65 -3.21
CA LEU A 147 7.18 -24.67 -3.36
C LEU A 147 7.67 -25.20 -2.02
N ASP A 148 7.80 -24.32 -1.04
CA ASP A 148 8.25 -24.65 0.32
C ASP A 148 7.09 -25.20 1.20
N ASN A 149 5.86 -25.25 0.68
CA ASN A 149 4.64 -25.53 1.46
C ASN A 149 4.50 -24.62 2.70
N ALA A 150 4.93 -23.38 2.57
CA ALA A 150 4.89 -22.41 3.65
C ALA A 150 3.49 -21.76 3.78
N PRO A 151 3.07 -21.32 4.99
CA PRO A 151 1.72 -20.80 5.21
C PRO A 151 1.54 -19.35 4.79
N TRP A 152 2.61 -18.61 4.53
CA TRP A 152 2.57 -17.17 4.34
C TRP A 152 2.02 -16.77 2.97
N ARG A 153 1.34 -15.62 2.99
CA ARG A 153 0.77 -14.96 1.81
C ARG A 153 1.65 -13.81 1.35
N VAL A 154 1.43 -13.40 0.11
CA VAL A 154 2.08 -12.24 -0.48
C VAL A 154 1.04 -11.22 -0.88
N TYR A 155 1.24 -9.99 -0.43
CA TYR A 155 0.45 -8.83 -0.78
C TYR A 155 1.29 -7.89 -1.64
N ALA A 156 0.70 -7.33 -2.70
CA ALA A 156 1.36 -6.33 -3.53
C ALA A 156 0.43 -5.14 -3.76
N LEU A 157 1.00 -3.95 -3.86
CA LEU A 157 0.24 -2.73 -4.20
C LEU A 157 0.82 -2.08 -5.44
N LEU A 158 -0.01 -2.01 -6.50
CA LEU A 158 0.29 -1.38 -7.78
C LEU A 158 -0.43 -0.04 -7.90
N GLY A 159 0.09 0.85 -8.75
CA GLY A 159 -0.64 2.02 -9.25
C GLY A 159 -1.33 1.73 -10.58
N ASP A 160 -2.37 2.50 -10.89
CA ASP A 160 -3.08 2.37 -12.17
C ASP A 160 -2.21 2.72 -13.39
N GLY A 161 -1.40 3.77 -13.32
CA GLY A 161 -0.40 4.06 -14.35
C GLY A 161 0.68 2.97 -14.48
N GLU A 162 0.97 2.24 -13.40
CA GLU A 162 1.97 1.17 -13.39
C GLU A 162 1.54 -0.04 -14.25
N VAL A 163 0.25 -0.32 -14.38
CA VAL A 163 -0.21 -1.46 -15.20
C VAL A 163 -0.06 -1.23 -16.71
N GLN A 164 0.45 -0.09 -17.13
CA GLN A 164 0.90 0.16 -18.50
C GLN A 164 2.21 -0.59 -18.81
N GLU A 165 2.97 -0.99 -17.80
CA GLU A 165 4.20 -1.75 -17.96
C GLU A 165 3.93 -3.19 -18.42
N GLY A 166 4.63 -3.64 -19.47
CA GLY A 166 4.47 -4.98 -20.04
C GLY A 166 4.70 -6.11 -19.04
N ILE A 167 5.69 -5.93 -18.15
CA ILE A 167 6.04 -6.92 -17.12
C ILE A 167 4.89 -7.21 -16.14
N VAL A 168 3.96 -6.27 -15.93
CA VAL A 168 2.76 -6.50 -15.09
C VAL A 168 1.91 -7.60 -15.72
N TRP A 169 1.73 -7.58 -17.03
CA TRP A 169 0.92 -8.58 -17.77
C TRP A 169 1.63 -9.93 -17.87
N GLU A 170 2.94 -9.93 -18.06
CA GLU A 170 3.76 -11.15 -18.03
C GLU A 170 3.67 -11.83 -16.65
N ALA A 171 3.80 -11.06 -15.58
CA ALA A 171 3.66 -11.54 -14.20
C ALA A 171 2.23 -12.02 -13.91
N ALA A 172 1.21 -11.28 -14.37
CA ALA A 172 -0.20 -11.67 -14.20
C ALA A 172 -0.51 -13.02 -14.88
N MET A 173 0.00 -13.24 -16.10
CA MET A 173 -0.13 -14.51 -16.80
C MET A 173 0.53 -15.65 -16.04
N SER A 174 1.76 -15.43 -15.56
CA SER A 174 2.54 -16.40 -14.79
C SER A 174 1.84 -16.76 -13.48
N ALA A 175 1.37 -15.76 -12.71
CA ALA A 175 0.70 -15.99 -11.44
C ALA A 175 -0.57 -16.85 -11.59
N ALA A 176 -1.37 -16.61 -12.63
CA ALA A 176 -2.54 -17.42 -12.91
C ALA A 176 -2.18 -18.85 -13.36
N HIS A 177 -1.15 -19.00 -14.23
CA HIS A 177 -0.68 -20.31 -14.70
C HIS A 177 -0.24 -21.21 -13.53
N TYR A 178 0.53 -20.65 -12.59
CA TYR A 178 1.01 -21.37 -11.40
C TYR A 178 0.00 -21.40 -10.25
N LYS A 179 -1.21 -20.89 -10.46
CA LYS A 179 -2.31 -20.90 -9.48
C LYS A 179 -1.90 -20.35 -8.12
N LEU A 180 -1.28 -19.17 -8.11
CA LEU A 180 -0.77 -18.53 -6.90
C LEU A 180 -1.92 -17.93 -6.06
N ASP A 181 -2.72 -18.81 -5.44
CA ASP A 181 -3.87 -18.42 -4.60
C ASP A 181 -3.47 -17.85 -3.23
N ASN A 182 -2.17 -17.86 -2.92
CA ASN A 182 -1.56 -17.14 -1.81
C ASN A 182 -1.09 -15.72 -2.19
N MET A 183 -1.39 -15.26 -3.42
CA MET A 183 -1.07 -13.93 -3.93
C MET A 183 -2.32 -13.05 -3.95
N VAL A 184 -2.27 -11.91 -3.25
CA VAL A 184 -3.29 -10.86 -3.28
C VAL A 184 -2.66 -9.55 -3.75
N ALA A 185 -3.11 -9.01 -4.86
CA ALA A 185 -2.66 -7.72 -5.35
C ALA A 185 -3.75 -6.68 -5.24
N PHE A 186 -3.39 -5.48 -4.80
CA PHE A 186 -4.25 -4.30 -4.84
C PHE A 186 -3.83 -3.42 -6.02
N LEU A 187 -4.78 -2.95 -6.78
CA LEU A 187 -4.61 -1.87 -7.73
C LEU A 187 -5.17 -0.59 -7.11
N ASP A 188 -4.29 0.36 -6.74
CA ASP A 188 -4.67 1.72 -6.36
C ASP A 188 -5.17 2.46 -7.59
N TYR A 189 -6.49 2.29 -7.87
CA TYR A 189 -7.16 2.80 -9.04
C TYR A 189 -7.72 4.20 -8.75
N ASN A 190 -6.82 5.21 -8.75
CA ASN A 190 -7.18 6.60 -8.48
C ASN A 190 -7.44 7.43 -9.75
N GLY A 191 -7.23 6.85 -10.95
CA GLY A 191 -7.53 7.47 -12.24
C GLY A 191 -6.55 8.54 -12.69
N LEU A 192 -5.44 8.76 -11.95
CA LEU A 192 -4.48 9.83 -12.25
C LEU A 192 -3.04 9.32 -12.27
N GLN A 193 -2.29 9.71 -13.28
CA GLN A 193 -0.85 9.55 -13.37
C GLN A 193 -0.14 10.92 -13.47
N ILE A 194 1.15 10.96 -13.77
CA ILE A 194 2.00 12.16 -13.73
C ILE A 194 1.37 13.34 -14.49
N ASP A 195 0.95 13.12 -15.75
CA ASP A 195 0.57 14.16 -16.69
C ASP A 195 -0.95 14.40 -16.76
N GLY A 196 -1.76 13.62 -16.04
CA GLY A 196 -3.20 13.77 -16.08
C GLY A 196 -3.98 12.50 -15.77
N LYS A 197 -5.18 12.41 -16.33
CA LYS A 197 -6.01 11.22 -16.17
C LYS A 197 -5.39 10.03 -16.90
N THR A 198 -5.39 8.86 -16.25
CA THR A 198 -4.88 7.62 -16.84
C THR A 198 -5.60 7.27 -18.15
N GLU A 199 -6.90 7.56 -18.26
CA GLU A 199 -7.69 7.33 -19.49
C GLU A 199 -7.26 8.21 -20.68
N ASP A 200 -6.78 9.43 -20.41
CA ASP A 200 -6.38 10.40 -21.43
C ASP A 200 -4.90 10.21 -21.84
N VAL A 201 -4.03 9.84 -20.89
CA VAL A 201 -2.59 9.66 -21.14
C VAL A 201 -2.30 8.32 -21.81
N MET A 202 -2.75 7.22 -21.20
CA MET A 202 -2.67 5.87 -21.76
C MET A 202 -3.75 5.00 -21.10
N ASN A 203 -4.84 4.78 -21.79
CA ASN A 203 -6.01 4.07 -21.26
C ASN A 203 -5.70 2.59 -20.94
N ILE A 204 -5.90 2.22 -19.71
CA ILE A 204 -5.71 0.84 -19.22
C ILE A 204 -7.00 0.01 -19.24
N GLY A 205 -8.14 0.65 -19.52
CA GLY A 205 -9.44 -0.03 -19.52
C GLY A 205 -9.60 -1.07 -20.66
N PRO A 206 -10.51 -2.03 -20.50
CA PRO A 206 -11.25 -2.38 -19.28
C PRO A 206 -10.38 -3.23 -18.32
N ILE A 207 -9.95 -2.66 -17.20
CA ILE A 207 -8.95 -3.29 -16.33
C ILE A 207 -9.46 -4.57 -15.66
N VAL A 208 -10.70 -4.59 -15.22
CA VAL A 208 -11.35 -5.74 -14.58
C VAL A 208 -11.37 -6.94 -15.54
N ASP A 209 -11.81 -6.71 -16.78
CA ASP A 209 -11.94 -7.77 -17.78
C ASP A 209 -10.56 -8.30 -18.21
N LYS A 210 -9.55 -7.43 -18.27
CA LYS A 210 -8.18 -7.84 -18.57
C LYS A 210 -7.65 -8.82 -17.50
N PHE A 211 -7.73 -8.51 -16.21
CA PHE A 211 -7.28 -9.43 -15.17
C PHE A 211 -8.12 -10.71 -15.11
N LYS A 212 -9.44 -10.63 -15.34
CA LYS A 212 -10.31 -11.82 -15.48
C LYS A 212 -9.88 -12.69 -16.64
N ALA A 213 -9.56 -12.11 -17.80
CA ALA A 213 -9.08 -12.84 -18.98
C ALA A 213 -7.71 -13.52 -18.73
N PHE A 214 -6.86 -12.96 -17.88
CA PHE A 214 -5.64 -13.59 -17.41
C PHE A 214 -5.88 -14.70 -16.37
N GLY A 215 -7.13 -14.95 -15.95
CA GLY A 215 -7.47 -16.03 -15.01
C GLY A 215 -7.46 -15.66 -13.54
N TRP A 216 -7.38 -14.37 -13.21
CA TRP A 216 -7.44 -13.87 -11.84
C TRP A 216 -8.86 -13.85 -11.28
N ASN A 217 -8.99 -14.05 -9.97
CA ASN A 217 -10.16 -13.59 -9.23
C ASN A 217 -10.07 -12.07 -9.09
N VAL A 218 -11.15 -11.34 -9.45
CA VAL A 218 -11.13 -9.87 -9.45
C VAL A 218 -12.28 -9.34 -8.61
N ILE A 219 -11.96 -8.48 -7.65
CA ILE A 219 -12.89 -7.86 -6.71
C ILE A 219 -12.75 -6.34 -6.83
N GLU A 220 -13.86 -5.62 -6.98
CA GLU A 220 -13.87 -4.15 -6.97
C GLU A 220 -14.37 -3.63 -5.63
N ILE A 221 -13.68 -2.62 -5.08
CA ILE A 221 -14.02 -2.01 -3.79
C ILE A 221 -13.85 -0.49 -3.80
N ASP A 222 -14.45 0.18 -2.84
CA ASP A 222 -13.99 1.48 -2.37
C ASP A 222 -12.73 1.28 -1.52
N GLY A 223 -11.58 1.78 -1.98
CA GLY A 223 -10.29 1.62 -1.32
C GLY A 223 -10.14 2.47 -0.04
N HIS A 224 -11.13 3.27 0.32
CA HIS A 224 -11.18 4.05 1.56
C HIS A 224 -12.17 3.49 2.59
N ASP A 225 -12.87 2.40 2.25
CA ASP A 225 -13.83 1.74 3.11
C ASP A 225 -13.21 0.46 3.72
N PHE A 226 -12.93 0.49 5.03
CA PHE A 226 -12.33 -0.65 5.74
C PHE A 226 -13.22 -1.91 5.69
N ASP A 227 -14.55 -1.78 5.71
CA ASP A 227 -15.45 -2.92 5.61
C ASP A 227 -15.28 -3.64 4.27
N GLN A 228 -15.21 -2.88 3.16
CA GLN A 228 -15.00 -3.42 1.83
C GLN A 228 -13.60 -4.00 1.65
N ILE A 229 -12.56 -3.35 2.21
CA ILE A 229 -11.19 -3.86 2.17
C ILE A 229 -11.12 -5.24 2.85
N PHE A 230 -11.66 -5.36 4.06
CA PHE A 230 -11.63 -6.62 4.80
C PHE A 230 -12.50 -7.70 4.17
N ALA A 231 -13.68 -7.35 3.66
CA ALA A 231 -14.52 -8.31 2.94
C ALA A 231 -13.79 -8.87 1.70
N ALA A 232 -13.08 -8.03 0.96
CA ALA A 232 -12.29 -8.46 -0.19
C ALA A 232 -11.10 -9.35 0.22
N LEU A 233 -10.43 -9.04 1.32
CA LEU A 233 -9.34 -9.86 1.88
C LEU A 233 -9.85 -11.23 2.34
N ASP A 234 -11.01 -11.29 3.00
CA ASP A 234 -11.64 -12.54 3.42
C ASP A 234 -12.03 -13.39 2.20
N MET A 235 -12.65 -12.79 1.16
CA MET A 235 -12.93 -13.47 -0.10
C MET A 235 -11.66 -13.98 -0.80
N ALA A 236 -10.57 -13.22 -0.74
CA ALA A 236 -9.29 -13.63 -1.31
C ALA A 236 -8.69 -14.86 -0.58
N LYS A 237 -8.88 -14.95 0.74
CA LYS A 237 -8.45 -16.12 1.53
C LYS A 237 -9.24 -17.39 1.18
N GLU A 238 -10.51 -17.26 0.81
CA GLU A 238 -11.36 -18.37 0.40
C GLU A 238 -11.16 -18.78 -1.07
N THR A 239 -10.50 -17.94 -1.87
CA THR A 239 -10.25 -18.21 -3.29
C THR A 239 -9.16 -19.27 -3.45
N VAL A 240 -9.47 -20.39 -4.10
CA VAL A 240 -8.55 -21.50 -4.33
C VAL A 240 -8.16 -21.58 -5.81
N GLY A 241 -6.88 -21.80 -6.07
CA GLY A 241 -6.32 -22.07 -7.41
C GLY A 241 -6.25 -20.84 -8.31
N LYS A 242 -6.47 -19.63 -7.80
CA LYS A 242 -6.34 -18.37 -8.56
C LYS A 242 -5.76 -17.27 -7.68
N PRO A 243 -4.84 -16.43 -8.20
CA PRO A 243 -4.47 -15.20 -7.53
C PRO A 243 -5.65 -14.21 -7.51
N THR A 244 -5.66 -13.30 -6.53
CA THR A 244 -6.72 -12.29 -6.41
C THR A 244 -6.18 -10.89 -6.69
N MET A 245 -6.87 -10.15 -7.57
CA MET A 245 -6.65 -8.72 -7.83
C MET A 245 -7.82 -7.94 -7.23
N ILE A 246 -7.54 -7.06 -6.28
CA ILE A 246 -8.50 -6.14 -5.69
C ILE A 246 -8.33 -4.77 -6.36
N ILE A 247 -9.31 -4.38 -7.16
CA ILE A 247 -9.36 -3.06 -7.80
C ILE A 247 -9.93 -2.07 -6.78
N ALA A 248 -9.07 -1.37 -6.11
CA ALA A 248 -9.44 -0.40 -5.09
C ALA A 248 -9.63 0.99 -5.72
N LYS A 249 -10.88 1.42 -5.86
CA LYS A 249 -11.19 2.79 -6.28
C LYS A 249 -10.80 3.74 -5.16
N THR A 250 -9.87 4.64 -5.45
CA THR A 250 -9.29 5.56 -4.46
C THR A 250 -9.29 7.00 -4.97
N ILE A 251 -8.93 7.91 -4.07
CA ILE A 251 -8.76 9.33 -4.37
C ILE A 251 -7.29 9.68 -4.19
N LYS A 252 -6.61 10.08 -5.28
CA LYS A 252 -5.24 10.60 -5.20
C LYS A 252 -5.20 11.81 -4.27
N GLY A 253 -4.31 11.83 -3.28
CA GLY A 253 -4.24 12.94 -2.31
C GLY A 253 -5.28 12.89 -1.19
N LYS A 254 -5.90 11.73 -0.93
CA LYS A 254 -6.99 11.52 0.02
C LYS A 254 -6.73 12.11 1.40
N GLY A 255 -7.69 12.90 1.89
CA GLY A 255 -7.70 13.52 3.22
C GLY A 255 -7.09 14.93 3.25
N VAL A 256 -6.51 15.42 2.15
CA VAL A 256 -6.00 16.78 2.01
C VAL A 256 -6.75 17.47 0.87
N SER A 257 -7.67 18.37 1.23
CA SER A 257 -8.70 18.91 0.33
C SER A 257 -8.15 19.48 -0.98
N PHE A 258 -7.04 20.20 -0.93
CA PHE A 258 -6.41 20.81 -2.12
C PHE A 258 -5.50 19.86 -2.91
N MET A 259 -5.25 18.65 -2.40
CA MET A 259 -4.49 17.59 -3.09
C MET A 259 -5.42 16.55 -3.74
N GLU A 260 -6.66 16.41 -3.25
CA GLU A 260 -7.60 15.40 -3.75
C GLU A 260 -7.88 15.61 -5.25
N ASN A 261 -7.71 14.52 -6.01
CA ASN A 261 -7.93 14.46 -7.47
C ASN A 261 -7.09 15.48 -8.28
N GLN A 262 -5.92 15.88 -7.78
CA GLN A 262 -5.02 16.80 -8.45
C GLN A 262 -3.75 16.08 -8.92
N ALA A 263 -3.55 15.96 -10.25
CA ALA A 263 -2.37 15.33 -10.84
C ALA A 263 -1.06 16.02 -10.43
N GLY A 264 -1.07 17.34 -10.28
CA GLY A 264 0.09 18.13 -9.87
C GLY A 264 0.72 17.71 -8.53
N TRP A 265 -0.03 17.03 -7.67
CA TRP A 265 0.48 16.48 -6.41
C TRP A 265 1.06 15.06 -6.56
N HIS A 266 1.33 14.61 -7.79
CA HIS A 266 2.02 13.34 -7.99
C HIS A 266 3.41 13.34 -7.35
N GLY A 267 4.23 14.36 -7.61
CA GLY A 267 5.62 14.44 -7.16
C GLY A 267 6.03 15.80 -6.56
N ALA A 268 5.08 16.62 -6.13
CA ALA A 268 5.32 17.93 -5.55
C ALA A 268 5.40 17.84 -4.01
N ALA A 269 6.42 18.48 -3.42
CA ALA A 269 6.49 18.61 -1.98
C ALA A 269 5.64 19.80 -1.50
N PRO A 270 4.88 19.67 -0.38
CA PRO A 270 4.13 20.76 0.20
C PRO A 270 5.04 21.92 0.63
N SER A 271 4.62 23.17 0.40
CA SER A 271 5.22 24.36 1.02
C SER A 271 4.86 24.45 2.52
N ASP A 272 5.42 25.44 3.24
CA ASP A 272 5.08 25.63 4.66
C ASP A 272 3.58 25.89 4.84
N SER A 273 2.99 26.74 4.00
CA SER A 273 1.54 27.03 4.03
C SER A 273 0.68 25.83 3.60
N ASP A 274 1.18 24.99 2.67
CA ASP A 274 0.47 23.76 2.28
C ASP A 274 0.48 22.74 3.41
N LEU A 275 1.62 22.63 4.14
CA LEU A 275 1.70 21.72 5.30
C LEU A 275 0.71 22.13 6.39
N GLU A 276 0.66 23.43 6.76
CA GLU A 276 -0.28 23.93 7.75
C GLU A 276 -1.74 23.60 7.37
N ARG A 277 -2.12 23.86 6.12
CA ARG A 277 -3.44 23.53 5.61
C ARG A 277 -3.74 22.04 5.62
N ALA A 278 -2.77 21.21 5.18
CA ALA A 278 -2.92 19.77 5.17
C ALA A 278 -3.11 19.20 6.59
N LEU A 279 -2.35 19.70 7.56
CA LEU A 279 -2.50 19.28 8.96
C LEU A 279 -3.86 19.71 9.54
N LEU A 280 -4.37 20.89 9.17
CA LEU A 280 -5.73 21.32 9.57
C LEU A 280 -6.80 20.37 9.00
N ASP A 281 -6.72 20.03 7.71
CA ASP A 281 -7.64 19.07 7.07
C ASP A 281 -7.60 17.70 7.79
N LEU A 282 -6.44 17.29 8.29
CA LEU A 282 -6.22 16.03 9.01
C LEU A 282 -6.51 16.11 10.52
N GLY A 283 -7.18 17.18 10.98
CA GLY A 283 -7.61 17.34 12.39
C GLY A 283 -6.62 18.05 13.30
N GLY A 284 -5.68 18.81 12.74
CA GLY A 284 -4.71 19.60 13.47
C GLY A 284 -3.45 18.83 13.88
N VAL A 285 -2.51 19.55 14.50
CA VAL A 285 -1.29 18.95 15.08
C VAL A 285 -1.68 18.30 16.39
N ASP A 286 -1.25 17.05 16.62
CA ASP A 286 -1.38 16.43 17.94
C ASP A 286 -0.49 17.23 18.90
N ASN A 287 -1.08 17.88 19.91
CA ASN A 287 -0.32 18.45 21.00
C ASN A 287 0.08 17.29 21.91
N ASP A 288 1.33 16.84 21.79
CA ASP A 288 1.97 15.92 22.74
C ASP A 288 2.12 16.57 24.12
#